data_5794b56c9297470601e7117e096e3450
#
_entry.id   5794b56c9297470601e7117e096e3450
#
_cell.length_a   1.000
_cell.length_b   1.000
_cell.length_c   1.000
_cell.angle_alpha   90.00
_cell.angle_beta   90.00
_cell.angle_gamma   90.00
#
_symmetry.space_group_name_H-M   'P 1'
#
loop_
_entity.id
_entity.type
_entity.pdbx_description
1 polymer ?
#
loop_
_entity_poly.entity_id
_entity_poly.type
_entity_poly.pdbx_seq_one_letter_code
_entity_poly.pdbx_strand_id
1 'polypeptide(L)'
;MSIKTLILIPTYNEIENIELILARIRALDLGADLLFVDDHSPDGTGKALDHLAAQDPHLHVMHRPGKFGVGSAHLDGIRWAYDQGVETLITLDADQTHSPEDVFRFLATLKDADVVVGSRFNEPDSLIDWSYFRTFLTTVGHKLTTLLLGMPYDATGAFRVYRLNAIPRGIFDLVQSKGYSFFYESLHLLFVNGMRIREVSIQLPARTYGHSKMRASDIIHSVTFLGTLALRYRTARSRLIYAKPYDAPSGPPDADRDAWDAYWKSQGYAGKILYDMIAAFYRRFIIRPAVNHFLSKTFAPGSHLLHAGCGSGAVDVDMAKCMRITALDISSAGLTEYRRNHPGNDDLVLGSIFEIPTADRTYDGIFNLGVMEHFHLPQLPLIFREFNRVLKPGGRIVLYWPPAWGVTVNVLDSAHFVLNRVLGRNVKLHPDEHTRITSRVQTQGWLEDAGFKMTKFYFGLRDLFTHQIIIAEKIRDVENDVSLPREIGAVDLE
;
A
#
# COMPACT_ATOMS: atom_id res chain seq x y z
N MET A 1 10.01 23.61 -21.59
CA MET A 1 10.40 22.35 -22.27
C MET A 1 10.42 21.26 -21.23
N SER A 2 9.95 20.06 -21.54
CA SER A 2 10.03 18.93 -20.60
C SER A 2 11.47 18.47 -20.45
N ILE A 3 11.94 18.28 -19.22
CA ILE A 3 13.28 17.76 -18.92
C ILE A 3 13.28 16.26 -19.23
N LYS A 4 14.07 15.82 -20.21
CA LYS A 4 14.10 14.39 -20.57
C LYS A 4 14.97 13.56 -19.63
N THR A 5 16.13 14.07 -19.28
CA THR A 5 17.10 13.38 -18.42
C THR A 5 17.51 14.30 -17.28
N LEU A 6 17.48 13.79 -16.06
CA LEU A 6 17.84 14.50 -14.84
C LEU A 6 18.89 13.70 -14.07
N ILE A 7 19.91 14.38 -13.58
CA ILE A 7 20.87 13.84 -12.62
C ILE A 7 20.57 14.44 -11.24
N LEU A 8 20.18 13.61 -10.30
CA LEU A 8 19.84 13.97 -8.91
C LEU A 8 21.03 13.69 -8.00
N ILE A 9 21.47 14.71 -7.28
CA ILE A 9 22.62 14.68 -6.38
C ILE A 9 22.23 15.26 -5.02
N PRO A 10 21.92 14.41 -4.01
CA PRO A 10 21.74 14.89 -2.66
C PRO A 10 23.04 15.38 -2.05
N THR A 11 23.01 16.51 -1.34
CA THR A 11 24.18 17.12 -0.73
C THR A 11 23.98 17.46 0.75
N TYR A 12 25.01 17.24 1.54
CA TYR A 12 25.11 17.74 2.91
C TYR A 12 26.59 17.90 3.30
N ASN A 13 27.08 19.16 3.43
CA ASN A 13 28.49 19.49 3.66
C ASN A 13 29.41 18.88 2.58
N GLU A 14 29.21 19.32 1.34
CA GLU A 14 29.96 18.84 0.16
C GLU A 14 30.63 19.96 -0.62
N ILE A 15 30.87 21.13 0.01
CA ILE A 15 31.38 22.34 -0.68
C ILE A 15 32.64 22.07 -1.52
N GLU A 16 33.55 21.21 -1.03
CA GLU A 16 34.78 20.83 -1.73
C GLU A 16 34.57 19.96 -2.96
N ASN A 17 33.43 19.28 -3.04
CA ASN A 17 33.12 18.34 -4.10
C ASN A 17 32.26 18.91 -5.22
N ILE A 18 31.54 20.03 -4.98
CA ILE A 18 30.50 20.53 -5.89
C ILE A 18 31.06 20.90 -7.27
N GLU A 19 32.10 21.72 -7.32
CA GLU A 19 32.71 22.16 -8.62
C GLU A 19 33.31 20.98 -9.38
N LEU A 20 33.94 20.06 -8.67
CA LEU A 20 34.57 18.88 -9.25
C LEU A 20 33.53 17.92 -9.89
N ILE A 21 32.44 17.60 -9.17
CA ILE A 21 31.41 16.71 -9.69
C ILE A 21 30.68 17.38 -10.85
N LEU A 22 30.38 18.65 -10.76
CA LEU A 22 29.74 19.42 -11.82
C LEU A 22 30.59 19.41 -13.10
N ALA A 23 31.89 19.72 -13.01
CA ALA A 23 32.79 19.69 -14.15
C ALA A 23 32.87 18.32 -14.83
N ARG A 24 32.96 17.23 -14.03
CA ARG A 24 32.98 15.85 -14.57
C ARG A 24 31.69 15.52 -15.28
N ILE A 25 30.55 15.84 -14.71
CA ILE A 25 29.26 15.54 -15.33
C ILE A 25 29.05 16.34 -16.61
N ARG A 26 29.41 17.63 -16.61
CA ARG A 26 29.32 18.49 -17.82
C ARG A 26 30.23 18.00 -18.95
N ALA A 27 31.41 17.46 -18.62
CA ALA A 27 32.33 16.88 -19.60
C ALA A 27 31.77 15.68 -20.35
N LEU A 28 30.70 15.02 -19.81
CA LEU A 28 30.04 13.88 -20.48
C LEU A 28 29.10 14.30 -21.62
N ASP A 29 28.73 15.56 -21.71
CA ASP A 29 27.83 16.13 -22.74
C ASP A 29 26.54 15.33 -22.91
N LEU A 30 25.91 14.92 -21.79
CA LEU A 30 24.70 14.12 -21.77
C LEU A 30 23.44 14.90 -22.14
N GLY A 31 23.48 16.21 -22.22
CA GLY A 31 22.31 17.07 -22.39
C GLY A 31 21.31 16.92 -21.25
N ALA A 32 21.79 16.57 -20.04
CA ALA A 32 20.98 16.35 -18.86
C ALA A 32 20.92 17.59 -17.98
N ASP A 33 19.76 17.84 -17.39
CA ASP A 33 19.62 18.78 -16.29
C ASP A 33 20.16 18.15 -15.00
N LEU A 34 20.57 19.00 -14.06
CA LEU A 34 21.06 18.58 -12.75
C LEU A 34 20.15 19.14 -11.66
N LEU A 35 19.83 18.31 -10.66
CA LEU A 35 19.16 18.74 -9.46
C LEU A 35 20.02 18.40 -8.25
N PHE A 36 20.52 19.43 -7.57
CA PHE A 36 21.12 19.29 -6.25
C PHE A 36 20.06 19.47 -5.17
N VAL A 37 19.98 18.52 -4.25
CA VAL A 37 19.08 18.61 -3.08
C VAL A 37 19.92 18.83 -1.84
N ASP A 38 19.99 20.08 -1.39
CA ASP A 38 20.79 20.48 -0.23
C ASP A 38 20.02 20.31 1.08
N ASP A 39 20.53 19.41 1.94
CA ASP A 39 19.93 19.05 3.24
C ASP A 39 20.31 20.06 4.35
N HIS A 40 20.24 21.36 4.01
CA HIS A 40 20.57 22.49 4.89
C HIS A 40 22.03 22.47 5.35
N SER A 41 22.95 22.48 4.40
CA SER A 41 24.40 22.44 4.67
C SER A 41 24.92 23.70 5.36
N PRO A 42 25.55 23.60 6.53
CA PRO A 42 26.13 24.74 7.24
C PRO A 42 27.50 25.22 6.68
N ASP A 43 28.17 24.45 5.84
CA ASP A 43 29.49 24.69 5.29
C ASP A 43 29.51 25.68 4.10
N GLY A 44 28.35 26.12 3.64
CA GLY A 44 28.21 27.00 2.48
C GLY A 44 27.92 26.30 1.16
N THR A 45 27.76 24.97 1.14
CA THR A 45 27.39 24.18 -0.05
C THR A 45 26.20 24.80 -0.79
N GLY A 46 25.09 25.10 -0.08
CA GLY A 46 23.88 25.67 -0.70
C GLY A 46 24.14 27.00 -1.41
N LYS A 47 24.94 27.90 -0.80
CA LYS A 47 25.32 29.20 -1.43
C LYS A 47 26.17 29.01 -2.67
N ALA A 48 27.10 28.07 -2.66
CA ALA A 48 27.94 27.75 -3.82
C ALA A 48 27.06 27.21 -4.97
N LEU A 49 26.09 26.35 -4.66
CA LEU A 49 25.12 25.83 -5.63
C LEU A 49 24.25 26.95 -6.24
N ASP A 50 23.76 27.90 -5.43
CA ASP A 50 23.01 29.08 -5.94
C ASP A 50 23.81 29.91 -6.91
N HIS A 51 25.11 30.12 -6.61
CA HIS A 51 26.00 30.87 -7.48
C HIS A 51 26.19 30.16 -8.83
N LEU A 52 26.36 28.86 -8.83
CA LEU A 52 26.50 28.04 -10.04
C LEU A 52 25.20 28.01 -10.85
N ALA A 53 24.05 27.84 -10.19
CA ALA A 53 22.73 27.80 -10.82
C ALA A 53 22.37 29.16 -11.49
N ALA A 54 22.84 30.29 -10.95
CA ALA A 54 22.64 31.58 -11.57
C ALA A 54 23.36 31.73 -12.95
N GLN A 55 24.33 30.86 -13.23
CA GLN A 55 25.11 30.85 -14.46
C GLN A 55 24.76 29.72 -15.42
N ASP A 56 24.02 28.71 -14.94
CA ASP A 56 23.64 27.51 -15.69
C ASP A 56 22.14 27.24 -15.59
N PRO A 57 21.35 27.51 -16.63
CA PRO A 57 19.89 27.29 -16.61
C PRO A 57 19.48 25.79 -16.49
N HIS A 58 20.42 24.89 -16.70
CA HIS A 58 20.21 23.45 -16.57
C HIS A 58 20.64 22.92 -15.20
N LEU A 59 20.98 23.80 -14.25
CA LEU A 59 21.31 23.45 -12.88
C LEU A 59 20.22 23.95 -11.94
N HIS A 60 19.55 23.04 -11.27
CA HIS A 60 18.48 23.31 -10.32
C HIS A 60 18.96 23.02 -8.89
N VAL A 61 18.51 23.82 -7.94
CA VAL A 61 18.84 23.65 -6.52
C VAL A 61 17.55 23.58 -5.71
N MET A 62 17.44 22.55 -4.89
CA MET A 62 16.36 22.40 -3.90
C MET A 62 16.95 22.54 -2.50
N HIS A 63 16.64 23.66 -1.83
CA HIS A 63 17.01 23.87 -0.43
C HIS A 63 15.96 23.26 0.49
N ARG A 64 16.40 22.40 1.41
CA ARG A 64 15.55 21.83 2.42
C ARG A 64 15.64 22.63 3.73
N PRO A 65 14.55 22.75 4.51
CA PRO A 65 14.54 23.59 5.71
C PRO A 65 15.37 23.03 6.87
N GLY A 66 15.92 21.82 6.74
CA GLY A 66 16.74 21.15 7.76
C GLY A 66 17.32 19.84 7.27
N LYS A 67 18.19 19.22 8.08
CA LYS A 67 18.76 17.91 7.80
C LYS A 67 17.75 16.80 8.11
N PHE A 68 17.12 16.23 7.06
CA PHE A 68 16.11 15.17 7.18
C PHE A 68 16.61 13.79 6.75
N GLY A 69 17.82 13.70 6.21
CA GLY A 69 18.49 12.47 5.83
C GLY A 69 18.45 12.16 4.34
N VAL A 70 19.46 11.40 3.88
CA VAL A 70 19.74 11.12 2.47
C VAL A 70 18.54 10.47 1.75
N GLY A 71 17.84 9.54 2.39
CA GLY A 71 16.69 8.88 1.77
C GLY A 71 15.53 9.83 1.49
N SER A 72 15.25 10.75 2.43
CA SER A 72 14.21 11.75 2.20
C SER A 72 14.62 12.80 1.16
N ALA A 73 15.92 13.11 1.02
CA ALA A 73 16.42 13.97 -0.04
C ALA A 73 16.23 13.32 -1.42
N HIS A 74 16.52 12.03 -1.55
CA HIS A 74 16.20 11.28 -2.77
C HIS A 74 14.70 11.30 -3.09
N LEU A 75 13.83 11.08 -2.09
CA LEU A 75 12.37 11.09 -2.32
C LEU A 75 11.86 12.44 -2.79
N ASP A 76 12.34 13.53 -2.21
CA ASP A 76 11.94 14.88 -2.63
C ASP A 76 12.43 15.19 -4.06
N GLY A 77 13.67 14.79 -4.39
CA GLY A 77 14.20 14.90 -5.76
C GLY A 77 13.47 14.04 -6.78
N ILE A 78 13.09 12.81 -6.41
CA ILE A 78 12.27 11.91 -7.26
C ILE A 78 10.89 12.52 -7.50
N ARG A 79 10.23 13.06 -6.48
CA ARG A 79 8.93 13.73 -6.62
C ARG A 79 9.01 14.93 -7.54
N TRP A 80 10.03 15.75 -7.36
CA TRP A 80 10.31 16.87 -8.23
C TRP A 80 10.50 16.42 -9.70
N ALA A 81 11.25 15.34 -9.92
CA ALA A 81 11.46 14.79 -11.26
C ALA A 81 10.13 14.37 -11.93
N TYR A 82 9.22 13.72 -11.19
CA TYR A 82 7.87 13.42 -11.72
C TYR A 82 7.07 14.68 -12.03
N ASP A 83 7.14 15.69 -11.17
CA ASP A 83 6.41 16.96 -11.36
C ASP A 83 6.93 17.75 -12.59
N GLN A 84 8.21 17.58 -12.95
CA GLN A 84 8.80 18.17 -14.17
C GLN A 84 8.64 17.29 -15.42
N GLY A 85 8.04 16.10 -15.31
CA GLY A 85 7.86 15.18 -16.43
C GLY A 85 9.15 14.53 -16.92
N VAL A 86 10.13 14.33 -16.03
CA VAL A 86 11.41 13.68 -16.34
C VAL A 86 11.17 12.23 -16.77
N GLU A 87 11.78 11.82 -17.89
CA GLU A 87 11.68 10.45 -18.40
C GLU A 87 12.75 9.53 -17.81
N THR A 88 13.98 10.03 -17.68
CA THR A 88 15.13 9.29 -17.17
C THR A 88 15.76 10.02 -15.99
N LEU A 89 15.78 9.37 -14.84
CA LEU A 89 16.41 9.89 -13.63
C LEU A 89 17.65 9.08 -13.29
N ILE A 90 18.76 9.78 -13.09
CA ILE A 90 20.04 9.24 -12.66
C ILE A 90 20.30 9.75 -11.25
N THR A 91 20.68 8.87 -10.31
CA THR A 91 21.07 9.26 -8.96
C THR A 91 22.52 8.89 -8.70
N LEU A 92 23.29 9.79 -8.12
CA LEU A 92 24.67 9.56 -7.70
C LEU A 92 25.04 10.46 -6.52
N ASP A 93 26.11 10.08 -5.79
CA ASP A 93 26.61 10.86 -4.67
C ASP A 93 27.56 11.97 -5.15
N ALA A 94 27.65 13.06 -4.38
CA ALA A 94 28.54 14.20 -4.68
C ALA A 94 30.03 13.91 -4.39
N ASP A 95 30.36 12.88 -3.60
CA ASP A 95 31.65 12.63 -2.97
C ASP A 95 32.70 11.94 -3.85
N GLN A 96 32.51 11.95 -5.17
CA GLN A 96 33.39 11.36 -6.18
C GLN A 96 33.58 9.84 -6.09
N THR A 97 32.86 9.14 -5.23
CA THR A 97 32.93 7.65 -5.14
C THR A 97 32.26 6.98 -6.32
N HIS A 98 31.25 7.62 -6.91
CA HIS A 98 30.62 7.17 -8.15
C HIS A 98 31.31 7.82 -9.36
N SER A 99 31.67 7.01 -10.36
CA SER A 99 32.23 7.50 -11.61
C SER A 99 31.09 7.99 -12.52
N PRO A 100 30.96 9.30 -12.80
CA PRO A 100 29.90 9.78 -13.70
C PRO A 100 30.01 9.17 -15.11
N GLU A 101 31.21 8.74 -15.52
CA GLU A 101 31.51 8.11 -16.82
C GLU A 101 30.76 6.78 -16.99
N ASP A 102 30.44 6.08 -15.90
CA ASP A 102 29.66 4.84 -15.93
C ASP A 102 28.19 5.09 -16.37
N VAL A 103 27.69 6.32 -16.33
CA VAL A 103 26.32 6.67 -16.77
C VAL A 103 26.01 6.12 -18.15
N PHE A 104 26.95 6.14 -19.10
CA PHE A 104 26.72 5.59 -20.45
C PHE A 104 26.40 4.10 -20.43
N ARG A 105 27.07 3.31 -19.56
CA ARG A 105 26.82 1.88 -19.38
C ARG A 105 25.45 1.64 -18.79
N PHE A 106 25.02 2.46 -17.82
CA PHE A 106 23.72 2.39 -17.21
C PHE A 106 22.60 2.74 -18.22
N LEU A 107 22.77 3.81 -19.00
CA LEU A 107 21.80 4.19 -20.03
C LEU A 107 21.67 3.13 -21.14
N ALA A 108 22.77 2.50 -21.52
CA ALA A 108 22.75 1.39 -22.47
C ALA A 108 21.95 0.20 -21.92
N THR A 109 22.12 -0.13 -20.63
CA THR A 109 21.42 -1.23 -19.95
C THR A 109 19.95 -0.91 -19.70
N LEU A 110 19.59 0.37 -19.53
CA LEU A 110 18.22 0.82 -19.28
C LEU A 110 17.26 0.48 -20.45
N LYS A 111 17.76 0.21 -21.65
CA LYS A 111 16.92 -0.17 -22.80
C LYS A 111 16.06 -1.41 -22.48
N ASP A 112 16.60 -2.36 -21.72
CA ASP A 112 15.95 -3.61 -21.36
C ASP A 112 15.50 -3.67 -19.88
N ALA A 113 15.55 -2.54 -19.16
CA ALA A 113 15.22 -2.43 -17.75
C ALA A 113 14.33 -1.21 -17.47
N ASP A 114 13.70 -1.21 -16.31
CA ASP A 114 13.01 -0.04 -15.76
C ASP A 114 13.87 0.63 -14.70
N VAL A 115 14.77 -0.14 -14.07
CA VAL A 115 15.75 0.33 -13.08
C VAL A 115 17.08 -0.35 -13.33
N VAL A 116 18.15 0.44 -13.34
CA VAL A 116 19.52 -0.06 -13.35
C VAL A 116 20.24 0.36 -12.09
N VAL A 117 20.89 -0.57 -11.41
CA VAL A 117 21.64 -0.33 -10.17
C VAL A 117 23.12 -0.65 -10.34
N GLY A 118 23.97 0.15 -9.72
CA GLY A 118 25.39 -0.13 -9.65
C GLY A 118 25.66 -1.24 -8.63
N SER A 119 26.30 -2.33 -9.08
CA SER A 119 26.63 -3.45 -8.23
C SER A 119 28.13 -3.49 -7.91
N ARG A 120 28.43 -3.67 -6.64
CA ARG A 120 29.77 -3.81 -6.07
C ARG A 120 30.21 -5.27 -5.89
N PHE A 121 29.34 -6.21 -6.26
CA PHE A 121 29.51 -7.63 -5.95
C PHE A 121 29.66 -8.53 -7.18
N ASN A 122 29.49 -7.97 -8.38
CA ASN A 122 29.55 -8.73 -9.62
C ASN A 122 30.98 -8.94 -10.14
N GLU A 123 31.94 -8.10 -9.67
CA GLU A 123 33.35 -8.22 -10.05
C GLU A 123 34.24 -8.25 -8.80
N PRO A 124 35.33 -9.04 -8.80
CA PRO A 124 36.36 -8.94 -7.78
C PRO A 124 36.97 -7.54 -7.74
N ASP A 125 37.38 -7.09 -6.58
CA ASP A 125 38.11 -5.83 -6.38
C ASP A 125 37.30 -4.54 -6.70
N SER A 126 35.96 -4.62 -6.69
CA SER A 126 35.08 -3.45 -6.89
C SER A 126 35.19 -2.41 -5.75
N LEU A 127 35.68 -2.80 -4.58
CA LEU A 127 35.84 -1.96 -3.40
C LEU A 127 37.32 -1.58 -3.22
N ILE A 128 37.75 -0.52 -3.92
CA ILE A 128 39.14 -0.11 -3.96
C ILE A 128 39.49 0.66 -2.68
N ASP A 129 40.56 0.28 -1.99
CA ASP A 129 41.09 0.93 -0.78
C ASP A 129 40.10 1.02 0.40
N TRP A 130 39.13 0.11 0.49
CA TRP A 130 38.24 0.06 1.61
C TRP A 130 38.83 -0.70 2.81
N SER A 131 38.55 -0.22 4.04
CA SER A 131 38.93 -0.97 5.24
C SER A 131 38.19 -2.29 5.31
N TYR A 132 38.85 -3.32 5.87
CA TYR A 132 38.25 -4.66 6.08
C TYR A 132 36.90 -4.60 6.82
N PHE A 133 36.77 -3.72 7.80
CA PHE A 133 35.53 -3.55 8.56
C PHE A 133 34.39 -3.01 7.69
N ARG A 134 34.67 -2.03 6.84
CA ARG A 134 33.67 -1.45 5.91
C ARG A 134 33.23 -2.46 4.86
N THR A 135 34.18 -3.22 4.29
CA THR A 135 33.92 -4.31 3.35
C THR A 135 33.07 -5.39 3.99
N PHE A 136 33.40 -5.81 5.22
CA PHE A 136 32.62 -6.77 5.99
C PHE A 136 31.17 -6.30 6.20
N LEU A 137 30.96 -5.08 6.69
CA LEU A 137 29.61 -4.52 6.91
C LEU A 137 28.80 -4.47 5.61
N THR A 138 29.41 -4.06 4.50
CA THR A 138 28.76 -3.97 3.20
C THR A 138 28.37 -5.37 2.68
N THR A 139 29.26 -6.34 2.80
CA THR A 139 29.01 -7.74 2.41
C THR A 139 27.93 -8.39 3.27
N VAL A 140 27.95 -8.16 4.58
CA VAL A 140 26.91 -8.66 5.49
C VAL A 140 25.57 -8.00 5.17
N GLY A 141 25.56 -6.69 4.94
CA GLY A 141 24.35 -5.96 4.54
C GLY A 141 23.73 -6.51 3.26
N HIS A 142 24.53 -6.74 2.23
CA HIS A 142 24.08 -7.35 0.98
C HIS A 142 23.52 -8.78 1.19
N LYS A 143 24.21 -9.62 1.93
CA LYS A 143 23.74 -10.99 2.24
C LYS A 143 22.43 -10.97 3.03
N LEU A 144 22.28 -10.05 3.99
CA LEU A 144 21.05 -9.90 4.78
C LEU A 144 19.88 -9.41 3.92
N THR A 145 20.07 -8.44 3.04
CA THR A 145 19.02 -7.99 2.13
C THR A 145 18.59 -9.09 1.18
N THR A 146 19.55 -9.83 0.61
CA THR A 146 19.27 -10.98 -0.26
C THR A 146 18.48 -12.07 0.47
N LEU A 147 18.93 -12.46 1.67
CA LEU A 147 18.29 -13.53 2.45
C LEU A 147 16.90 -13.16 2.96
N LEU A 148 16.75 -11.96 3.51
CA LEU A 148 15.54 -11.55 4.21
C LEU A 148 14.46 -11.04 3.24
N LEU A 149 14.84 -10.37 2.16
CA LEU A 149 13.92 -9.77 1.18
C LEU A 149 13.80 -10.58 -0.12
N GLY A 150 14.61 -11.62 -0.31
CA GLY A 150 14.62 -12.42 -1.53
C GLY A 150 15.05 -11.64 -2.78
N MET A 151 15.84 -10.59 -2.62
CA MET A 151 16.21 -9.64 -3.66
C MET A 151 17.69 -9.84 -4.04
N PRO A 152 18.02 -10.34 -5.24
CA PRO A 152 19.37 -10.73 -5.62
C PRO A 152 20.23 -9.58 -6.16
N TYR A 153 19.93 -8.33 -5.76
CA TYR A 153 20.59 -7.12 -6.27
C TYR A 153 21.39 -6.41 -5.19
N ASP A 154 22.39 -5.61 -5.58
CA ASP A 154 23.03 -4.67 -4.65
C ASP A 154 22.06 -3.55 -4.27
N ALA A 155 21.37 -3.76 -3.16
CA ALA A 155 20.29 -2.91 -2.72
C ALA A 155 20.72 -1.65 -1.97
N THR A 156 22.00 -1.53 -1.61
CA THR A 156 22.47 -0.46 -0.71
C THR A 156 23.22 0.67 -1.41
N GLY A 157 23.44 0.57 -2.71
CA GLY A 157 24.09 1.61 -3.52
C GLY A 157 23.15 2.75 -3.91
N ALA A 158 23.69 3.96 -3.99
CA ALA A 158 22.98 5.16 -4.41
C ALA A 158 23.03 5.40 -5.93
N PHE A 159 24.00 4.81 -6.63
CA PHE A 159 24.13 4.97 -8.08
C PHE A 159 23.09 4.13 -8.80
N ARG A 160 22.05 4.79 -9.31
CA ARG A 160 20.92 4.15 -9.98
C ARG A 160 20.42 4.98 -11.14
N VAL A 161 19.82 4.32 -12.10
CA VAL A 161 19.10 4.96 -13.21
C VAL A 161 17.69 4.39 -13.26
N TYR A 162 16.71 5.28 -13.38
CA TYR A 162 15.29 4.94 -13.40
C TYR A 162 14.65 5.43 -14.69
N ARG A 163 13.82 4.60 -15.30
CA ARG A 163 12.90 4.98 -16.37
C ARG A 163 11.59 5.43 -15.72
N LEU A 164 11.46 6.71 -15.36
CA LEU A 164 10.32 7.21 -14.57
C LEU A 164 8.98 7.05 -15.28
N ASN A 165 8.93 7.17 -16.60
CA ASN A 165 7.69 6.98 -17.35
C ASN A 165 7.17 5.52 -17.34
N ALA A 166 8.00 4.53 -16.96
CA ALA A 166 7.61 3.14 -16.79
C ALA A 166 7.31 2.78 -15.33
N ILE A 167 7.69 3.63 -14.37
CA ILE A 167 7.54 3.38 -12.94
C ILE A 167 6.39 4.24 -12.41
N PRO A 168 5.31 3.64 -11.86
CA PRO A 168 4.26 4.42 -11.21
C PRO A 168 4.81 5.21 -10.01
N ARG A 169 4.56 6.53 -9.98
CA ARG A 169 5.00 7.43 -8.89
C ARG A 169 4.63 6.89 -7.51
N GLY A 170 3.41 6.35 -7.36
CA GLY A 170 2.90 5.85 -6.10
C GLY A 170 3.70 4.67 -5.50
N ILE A 171 4.62 4.04 -6.24
CA ILE A 171 5.55 3.07 -5.65
C ILE A 171 6.51 3.78 -4.69
N PHE A 172 6.98 4.97 -5.03
CA PHE A 172 7.84 5.77 -4.16
C PHE A 172 7.10 6.37 -2.96
N ASP A 173 5.78 6.56 -3.05
CA ASP A 173 4.96 7.01 -1.93
C ASP A 173 4.77 5.93 -0.85
N LEU A 174 5.07 4.66 -1.16
CA LEU A 174 5.09 3.56 -0.18
C LEU A 174 6.37 3.54 0.68
N VAL A 175 7.41 4.27 0.30
CA VAL A 175 8.69 4.33 1.03
C VAL A 175 8.49 5.05 2.37
N GLN A 176 8.94 4.43 3.45
CA GLN A 176 8.80 4.95 4.82
C GLN A 176 10.10 5.45 5.44
N SER A 177 11.23 4.91 4.98
CA SER A 177 12.54 5.27 5.52
C SER A 177 13.04 6.62 5.00
N LYS A 178 13.70 7.37 5.89
CA LYS A 178 14.26 8.71 5.59
C LYS A 178 15.79 8.73 5.47
N GLY A 179 16.45 7.70 6.01
CA GLY A 179 17.91 7.56 6.04
C GLY A 179 18.44 6.57 5.02
N TYR A 180 19.53 5.89 5.37
CA TYR A 180 20.20 4.90 4.48
C TYR A 180 19.34 3.68 4.13
N SER A 181 18.34 3.36 4.94
CA SER A 181 17.38 2.28 4.67
C SER A 181 16.56 2.51 3.41
N PHE A 182 16.46 3.75 2.93
CA PHE A 182 15.81 4.12 1.67
C PHE A 182 16.30 3.28 0.50
N PHE A 183 17.60 3.04 0.41
CA PHE A 183 18.17 2.38 -0.76
C PHE A 183 17.63 0.95 -0.93
N TYR A 184 17.65 0.14 0.11
CA TYR A 184 17.11 -1.22 0.00
C TYR A 184 15.58 -1.27 0.05
N GLU A 185 14.92 -0.36 0.77
CA GLU A 185 13.47 -0.29 0.80
C GLU A 185 12.89 0.09 -0.57
N SER A 186 13.38 1.19 -1.17
CA SER A 186 12.90 1.65 -2.48
C SER A 186 13.14 0.60 -3.57
N LEU A 187 14.30 -0.05 -3.57
CA LEU A 187 14.59 -1.11 -4.54
C LEU A 187 13.71 -2.34 -4.31
N HIS A 188 13.46 -2.71 -3.04
CA HIS A 188 12.56 -3.81 -2.73
C HIS A 188 11.12 -3.53 -3.16
N LEU A 189 10.64 -2.31 -2.94
CA LEU A 189 9.32 -1.90 -3.42
C LEU A 189 9.22 -1.99 -4.95
N LEU A 190 10.22 -1.53 -5.68
CA LEU A 190 10.29 -1.67 -7.13
C LEU A 190 10.28 -3.15 -7.55
N PHE A 191 11.09 -3.98 -6.88
CA PHE A 191 11.18 -5.42 -7.14
C PHE A 191 9.85 -6.15 -6.94
N VAL A 192 9.17 -5.95 -5.79
CA VAL A 192 7.90 -6.63 -5.49
C VAL A 192 6.73 -6.13 -6.36
N ASN A 193 6.85 -4.94 -6.94
CA ASN A 193 5.93 -4.38 -7.91
C ASN A 193 6.25 -4.75 -9.36
N GLY A 194 7.18 -5.68 -9.57
CA GLY A 194 7.45 -6.27 -10.88
C GLY A 194 8.26 -5.41 -11.84
N MET A 195 8.95 -4.37 -11.34
CA MET A 195 9.85 -3.57 -12.17
C MET A 195 11.06 -4.39 -12.61
N ARG A 196 11.45 -4.24 -13.86
CA ARG A 196 12.61 -4.94 -14.44
C ARG A 196 13.88 -4.26 -13.94
N ILE A 197 14.61 -4.94 -13.04
CA ILE A 197 15.86 -4.44 -12.46
C ILE A 197 17.03 -5.14 -13.14
N ARG A 198 18.08 -4.38 -13.47
CA ARG A 198 19.37 -4.87 -13.97
C ARG A 198 20.51 -4.27 -13.17
N GLU A 199 21.65 -4.95 -13.18
CA GLU A 199 22.87 -4.47 -12.54
C GLU A 199 23.94 -4.13 -13.57
N VAL A 200 24.74 -3.11 -13.25
CA VAL A 200 25.99 -2.76 -13.93
C VAL A 200 27.09 -2.79 -12.89
N SER A 201 28.16 -3.54 -13.14
CA SER A 201 29.32 -3.57 -12.24
C SER A 201 29.95 -2.20 -12.14
N ILE A 202 30.20 -1.72 -10.93
CA ILE A 202 30.88 -0.46 -10.66
C ILE A 202 32.09 -0.69 -9.77
N GLN A 203 33.09 0.17 -9.96
CA GLN A 203 34.20 0.27 -9.01
C GLN A 203 33.91 1.45 -8.07
N LEU A 204 34.08 1.22 -6.78
CA LEU A 204 33.82 2.23 -5.76
C LEU A 204 35.10 2.52 -4.98
N PRO A 205 35.88 3.53 -5.41
CA PRO A 205 37.08 3.93 -4.70
C PRO A 205 36.76 4.53 -3.31
N ALA A 206 37.76 4.61 -2.45
CA ALA A 206 37.64 5.38 -1.24
C ALA A 206 37.40 6.86 -1.59
N ARG A 207 36.69 7.60 -0.72
CA ARG A 207 36.40 9.02 -0.90
C ARG A 207 37.66 9.85 -1.02
N THR A 208 37.63 10.81 -1.95
CA THR A 208 38.76 11.73 -2.15
C THR A 208 38.78 12.80 -1.05
N TYR A 209 37.60 13.33 -0.67
CA TYR A 209 37.42 14.36 0.35
C TYR A 209 36.29 14.02 1.32
N GLY A 210 36.36 14.50 2.56
CA GLY A 210 35.34 14.37 3.59
C GLY A 210 35.35 13.03 4.35
N HIS A 211 34.47 12.92 5.34
CA HIS A 211 34.32 11.75 6.21
C HIS A 211 32.97 11.08 6.03
N SER A 212 32.91 9.77 6.35
CA SER A 212 31.64 9.06 6.36
C SER A 212 30.67 9.70 7.34
N LYS A 213 29.48 10.11 6.86
CA LYS A 213 28.43 10.73 7.68
C LYS A 213 27.54 9.70 8.38
N MET A 214 27.76 8.38 8.11
CA MET A 214 27.02 7.28 8.74
C MET A 214 27.52 7.06 10.18
N ARG A 215 26.58 7.05 11.13
CA ARG A 215 26.82 6.79 12.55
C ARG A 215 26.47 5.34 12.91
N ALA A 216 26.98 4.84 14.04
CA ALA A 216 26.61 3.50 14.53
C ALA A 216 25.10 3.34 14.76
N SER A 217 24.43 4.42 15.18
CA SER A 217 22.96 4.47 15.30
C SER A 217 22.24 4.20 13.96
N ASP A 218 22.81 4.67 12.85
CA ASP A 218 22.20 4.48 11.52
C ASP A 218 22.27 3.02 11.10
N ILE A 219 23.35 2.32 11.47
CA ILE A 219 23.51 0.87 11.23
C ILE A 219 22.46 0.08 12.00
N ILE A 220 22.32 0.36 13.31
CA ILE A 220 21.32 -0.30 14.17
C ILE A 220 19.92 -0.04 13.63
N HIS A 221 19.62 1.20 13.27
CA HIS A 221 18.32 1.58 12.70
C HIS A 221 18.07 0.85 11.38
N SER A 222 19.07 0.76 10.50
CA SER A 222 18.95 0.04 9.23
C SER A 222 18.69 -1.46 9.43
N VAL A 223 19.39 -2.11 10.35
CA VAL A 223 19.20 -3.55 10.64
C VAL A 223 17.80 -3.82 11.21
N THR A 224 17.35 -3.01 12.17
CA THR A 224 16.00 -3.15 12.76
C THR A 224 14.90 -2.88 11.74
N PHE A 225 15.08 -1.88 10.89
CA PHE A 225 14.14 -1.57 9.81
C PHE A 225 14.09 -2.70 8.76
N LEU A 226 15.25 -3.29 8.40
CA LEU A 226 15.31 -4.45 7.50
C LEU A 226 14.51 -5.64 8.04
N GLY A 227 14.64 -5.95 9.35
CA GLY A 227 13.83 -6.97 10.01
C GLY A 227 12.33 -6.69 9.92
N THR A 228 11.94 -5.43 10.15
CA THR A 228 10.55 -5.00 10.05
C THR A 228 10.01 -5.11 8.61
N LEU A 229 10.80 -4.70 7.62
CA LEU A 229 10.44 -4.80 6.20
C LEU A 229 10.29 -6.27 5.77
N ALA A 230 11.21 -7.13 6.18
CA ALA A 230 11.16 -8.56 5.90
C ALA A 230 9.92 -9.22 6.52
N LEU A 231 9.55 -8.81 7.74
CA LEU A 231 8.34 -9.27 8.40
C LEU A 231 7.08 -8.82 7.63
N ARG A 232 7.02 -7.54 7.24
CA ARG A 232 5.92 -7.01 6.40
C ARG A 232 5.81 -7.75 5.06
N TYR A 233 6.93 -8.04 4.41
CA TYR A 233 6.94 -8.79 3.16
C TYR A 233 6.34 -10.19 3.32
N ARG A 234 6.57 -10.86 4.46
CA ARG A 234 6.04 -12.19 4.73
C ARG A 234 4.58 -12.18 5.19
N THR A 235 4.15 -11.19 5.96
CA THR A 235 2.85 -11.15 6.63
C THR A 235 1.83 -10.24 5.97
N ALA A 236 2.27 -9.18 5.31
CA ALA A 236 1.41 -8.14 4.73
C ALA A 236 1.94 -7.66 3.36
N ARG A 237 2.32 -8.60 2.50
CA ARG A 237 2.92 -8.32 1.18
C ARG A 237 2.06 -7.37 0.34
N SER A 238 0.75 -7.47 0.40
CA SER A 238 -0.17 -6.59 -0.32
C SER A 238 0.06 -5.11 -0.02
N ARG A 239 0.50 -4.75 1.20
CA ARG A 239 0.82 -3.36 1.58
C ARG A 239 2.08 -2.80 0.91
N LEU A 240 2.89 -3.66 0.31
CA LEU A 240 4.08 -3.28 -0.45
C LEU A 240 3.78 -3.19 -1.96
N ILE A 241 2.59 -3.60 -2.38
CA ILE A 241 2.14 -3.53 -3.77
C ILE A 241 1.45 -2.20 -4.01
N TYR A 242 1.91 -1.48 -5.01
CA TYR A 242 1.21 -0.30 -5.51
C TYR A 242 -0.09 -0.72 -6.21
N ALA A 243 -1.18 -0.11 -5.82
CA ALA A 243 -2.43 -0.20 -6.56
C ALA A 243 -2.77 1.20 -7.10
N LYS A 244 -3.11 1.27 -8.38
CA LYS A 244 -3.61 2.52 -8.94
C LYS A 244 -4.83 2.96 -8.12
N PRO A 245 -4.88 4.20 -7.63
CA PRO A 245 -6.06 4.69 -6.93
C PRO A 245 -7.32 4.46 -7.74
N TYR A 246 -8.42 4.15 -7.07
CA TYR A 246 -9.71 4.08 -7.72
C TYR A 246 -10.18 5.52 -7.99
N ASP A 247 -10.29 5.86 -9.27
CA ASP A 247 -10.78 7.18 -9.70
C ASP A 247 -12.30 7.20 -9.47
N ALA A 248 -12.73 7.71 -8.30
CA ALA A 248 -14.14 7.86 -8.00
C ALA A 248 -14.76 8.91 -8.95
N PRO A 249 -15.94 8.64 -9.55
CA PRO A 249 -16.70 9.68 -10.22
C PRO A 249 -17.00 10.79 -9.23
N SER A 250 -16.87 12.04 -9.66
CA SER A 250 -17.21 13.21 -8.85
C SER A 250 -18.71 13.17 -8.51
N GLY A 251 -19.03 12.96 -7.23
CA GLY A 251 -20.36 12.94 -6.70
C GLY A 251 -20.51 13.95 -5.55
N PRO A 252 -21.75 14.23 -5.08
CA PRO A 252 -21.96 15.07 -3.93
C PRO A 252 -21.22 14.51 -2.69
N PRO A 253 -20.86 15.38 -1.72
CA PRO A 253 -20.26 14.95 -0.46
C PRO A 253 -21.17 13.94 0.25
N ASP A 254 -20.62 12.87 0.75
CA ASP A 254 -21.30 11.82 1.51
C ASP A 254 -20.49 11.58 2.79
N ALA A 255 -21.04 11.92 3.93
CA ALA A 255 -20.37 11.86 5.23
C ALA A 255 -19.94 10.43 5.59
N ASP A 256 -20.73 9.42 5.23
CA ASP A 256 -20.40 8.01 5.47
C ASP A 256 -19.24 7.58 4.58
N ARG A 257 -19.22 8.00 3.32
CA ARG A 257 -18.10 7.77 2.39
C ARG A 257 -16.81 8.36 2.92
N ASP A 258 -16.85 9.61 3.38
CA ASP A 258 -15.67 10.30 3.88
C ASP A 258 -15.12 9.64 5.15
N ALA A 259 -16.00 9.17 6.03
CA ALA A 259 -15.62 8.42 7.24
C ALA A 259 -14.93 7.09 6.91
N TRP A 260 -15.48 6.33 5.96
CA TRP A 260 -14.88 5.06 5.50
C TRP A 260 -13.59 5.28 4.72
N ASP A 261 -13.50 6.31 3.88
CA ASP A 261 -12.24 6.68 3.21
C ASP A 261 -11.16 7.05 4.21
N ALA A 262 -11.50 7.81 5.25
CA ALA A 262 -10.58 8.14 6.35
C ALA A 262 -10.11 6.88 7.11
N TYR A 263 -11.05 5.95 7.38
CA TYR A 263 -10.73 4.67 8.01
C TYR A 263 -9.71 3.88 7.18
N TRP A 264 -9.96 3.67 5.89
CA TRP A 264 -9.05 2.92 5.01
C TRP A 264 -7.70 3.62 4.82
N LYS A 265 -7.66 4.94 4.71
CA LYS A 265 -6.43 5.74 4.63
C LYS A 265 -5.61 5.68 5.92
N SER A 266 -6.25 5.53 7.08
CA SER A 266 -5.57 5.44 8.39
C SER A 266 -4.92 4.08 8.67
N GLN A 267 -5.20 3.07 7.88
CA GLN A 267 -4.61 1.74 8.01
C GLN A 267 -3.12 1.78 7.65
N GLY A 268 -2.22 1.47 8.57
CA GLY A 268 -0.78 1.37 8.30
C GLY A 268 0.13 2.34 9.07
N TYR A 269 -0.39 3.17 9.95
CA TYR A 269 0.43 4.03 10.80
C TYR A 269 1.25 3.22 11.83
N ALA A 270 2.50 3.64 12.06
CA ALA A 270 3.53 2.92 12.82
C ALA A 270 3.14 2.45 14.24
N GLY A 271 2.12 3.03 14.87
CA GLY A 271 1.66 2.66 16.22
C GLY A 271 0.77 1.41 16.30
N LYS A 272 0.35 0.83 15.16
CA LYS A 272 -0.61 -0.30 15.10
C LYS A 272 -0.01 -1.60 14.53
N ILE A 273 1.31 -1.69 14.37
CA ILE A 273 1.97 -2.83 13.68
C ILE A 273 1.57 -4.19 14.29
N LEU A 274 1.60 -4.31 15.61
CA LEU A 274 1.26 -5.57 16.29
C LEU A 274 -0.21 -5.93 16.09
N TYR A 275 -1.12 -4.97 16.21
CA TYR A 275 -2.55 -5.17 15.96
C TYR A 275 -2.80 -5.59 14.50
N ASP A 276 -2.18 -4.90 13.55
CA ASP A 276 -2.29 -5.21 12.12
C ASP A 276 -1.76 -6.60 11.78
N MET A 277 -0.69 -7.05 12.43
CA MET A 277 -0.16 -8.39 12.28
C MET A 277 -1.13 -9.46 12.81
N ILE A 278 -1.68 -9.24 14.02
CA ILE A 278 -2.67 -10.14 14.61
C ILE A 278 -3.92 -10.21 13.74
N ALA A 279 -4.42 -9.06 13.30
CA ALA A 279 -5.58 -8.97 12.42
C ALA A 279 -5.33 -9.61 11.03
N ALA A 280 -4.13 -9.48 10.47
CA ALA A 280 -3.74 -10.13 9.22
C ALA A 280 -3.64 -11.64 9.38
N PHE A 281 -3.03 -12.12 10.47
CA PHE A 281 -2.98 -13.55 10.82
C PHE A 281 -4.38 -14.12 10.96
N TYR A 282 -5.23 -13.46 11.75
CA TYR A 282 -6.61 -13.87 12.00
C TYR A 282 -7.42 -13.95 10.70
N ARG A 283 -7.36 -12.89 9.86
CA ARG A 283 -8.03 -12.89 8.55
C ARG A 283 -7.54 -14.02 7.65
N ARG A 284 -6.22 -14.27 7.60
CA ARG A 284 -5.61 -15.25 6.71
C ARG A 284 -5.89 -16.70 7.13
N PHE A 285 -5.81 -17.01 8.44
CA PHE A 285 -5.80 -18.39 8.92
C PHE A 285 -7.14 -18.83 9.54
N ILE A 286 -8.03 -17.90 9.85
CA ILE A 286 -9.33 -18.22 10.47
C ILE A 286 -10.48 -17.79 9.55
N ILE A 287 -10.56 -16.52 9.20
CA ILE A 287 -11.70 -16.00 8.44
C ILE A 287 -11.70 -16.46 6.99
N ARG A 288 -10.57 -16.30 6.30
CA ARG A 288 -10.45 -16.69 4.87
C ARG A 288 -10.77 -18.18 4.62
N PRO A 289 -10.29 -19.17 5.41
CA PRO A 289 -10.72 -20.56 5.27
C PRO A 289 -12.21 -20.76 5.49
N ALA A 290 -12.82 -20.02 6.43
CA ALA A 290 -14.26 -20.09 6.66
C ALA A 290 -15.04 -19.52 5.46
N VAL A 291 -14.64 -18.34 4.94
CA VAL A 291 -15.23 -17.74 3.73
C VAL A 291 -15.13 -18.71 2.55
N ASN A 292 -13.94 -19.25 2.30
CA ASN A 292 -13.71 -20.23 1.23
C ASN A 292 -14.63 -21.45 1.37
N HIS A 293 -14.76 -22.00 2.59
CA HIS A 293 -15.61 -23.15 2.82
C HIS A 293 -17.09 -22.87 2.54
N PHE A 294 -17.64 -21.78 3.06
CA PHE A 294 -19.07 -21.52 2.91
C PHE A 294 -19.41 -21.08 1.49
N LEU A 295 -18.58 -20.26 0.85
CA LEU A 295 -18.82 -19.85 -0.54
C LEU A 295 -18.69 -21.03 -1.51
N SER A 296 -17.65 -21.86 -1.39
CA SER A 296 -17.47 -23.03 -2.28
C SER A 296 -18.55 -24.12 -2.09
N LYS A 297 -19.21 -24.18 -0.93
CA LYS A 297 -20.33 -25.09 -0.67
C LYS A 297 -21.68 -24.53 -1.11
N THR A 298 -21.77 -23.21 -1.26
CA THR A 298 -23.02 -22.52 -1.61
C THR A 298 -23.12 -22.24 -3.11
N PHE A 299 -21.99 -21.96 -3.77
CA PHE A 299 -21.94 -21.55 -5.16
C PHE A 299 -21.05 -22.48 -6.00
N ALA A 300 -21.46 -22.71 -7.25
CA ALA A 300 -20.66 -23.47 -8.20
C ALA A 300 -19.49 -22.63 -8.74
N PRO A 301 -18.38 -23.26 -9.17
CA PRO A 301 -17.33 -22.56 -9.88
C PRO A 301 -17.88 -21.78 -11.10
N GLY A 302 -17.37 -20.58 -11.31
CA GLY A 302 -17.85 -19.68 -12.38
C GLY A 302 -19.08 -18.85 -12.02
N SER A 303 -19.70 -19.03 -10.86
CA SER A 303 -20.80 -18.18 -10.39
C SER A 303 -20.37 -16.71 -10.32
N HIS A 304 -21.29 -15.82 -10.66
CA HIS A 304 -21.08 -14.36 -10.56
C HIS A 304 -21.60 -13.86 -9.22
N LEU A 305 -20.70 -13.48 -8.35
CA LEU A 305 -20.99 -13.06 -6.99
C LEU A 305 -20.76 -11.55 -6.80
N LEU A 306 -21.56 -10.92 -5.95
CA LEU A 306 -21.33 -9.58 -5.43
C LEU A 306 -20.72 -9.67 -4.03
N HIS A 307 -19.55 -9.07 -3.82
CA HIS A 307 -19.00 -8.81 -2.49
C HIS A 307 -19.46 -7.42 -2.04
N ALA A 308 -20.52 -7.37 -1.26
CA ALA A 308 -21.16 -6.14 -0.82
C ALA A 308 -20.47 -5.58 0.43
N GLY A 309 -19.85 -4.39 0.32
CA GLY A 309 -18.97 -3.81 1.33
C GLY A 309 -17.63 -4.57 1.37
N CYS A 310 -16.96 -4.62 0.24
CA CYS A 310 -15.80 -5.49 0.04
C CYS A 310 -14.55 -5.07 0.83
N GLY A 311 -14.44 -3.79 1.19
CA GLY A 311 -13.25 -3.22 1.82
C GLY A 311 -11.97 -3.61 1.07
N SER A 312 -11.01 -4.20 1.78
CA SER A 312 -9.74 -4.65 1.17
C SER A 312 -9.85 -5.99 0.41
N GLY A 313 -10.94 -6.75 0.52
CA GLY A 313 -11.08 -8.07 -0.09
C GLY A 313 -10.04 -9.11 0.34
N ALA A 314 -9.35 -8.92 1.47
CA ALA A 314 -8.30 -9.84 1.91
C ALA A 314 -8.80 -11.27 2.20
N VAL A 315 -10.10 -11.46 2.34
CA VAL A 315 -10.73 -12.73 2.72
C VAL A 315 -11.21 -13.56 1.54
N ASP A 316 -11.42 -12.98 0.36
CA ASP A 316 -11.98 -13.65 -0.82
C ASP A 316 -10.98 -13.89 -1.97
N VAL A 317 -9.69 -13.60 -1.74
CA VAL A 317 -8.60 -13.77 -2.74
C VAL A 317 -8.57 -15.15 -3.38
N ASP A 318 -8.93 -16.22 -2.65
CA ASP A 318 -8.96 -17.57 -3.22
C ASP A 318 -10.22 -17.80 -4.04
N MET A 319 -11.35 -17.23 -3.62
CA MET A 319 -12.61 -17.36 -4.33
C MET A 319 -12.61 -16.64 -5.67
N ALA A 320 -11.93 -15.50 -5.76
CA ALA A 320 -11.74 -14.78 -7.01
C ALA A 320 -10.99 -15.57 -8.10
N LYS A 321 -10.34 -16.68 -7.74
CA LYS A 321 -9.69 -17.59 -8.72
C LYS A 321 -10.64 -18.55 -9.40
N CYS A 322 -11.78 -18.82 -8.79
CA CYS A 322 -12.76 -19.80 -9.28
C CYS A 322 -14.17 -19.24 -9.47
N MET A 323 -14.42 -18.02 -9.05
CA MET A 323 -15.70 -17.32 -9.17
C MET A 323 -15.46 -15.93 -9.76
N ARG A 324 -16.44 -15.40 -10.49
CA ARG A 324 -16.42 -13.99 -10.90
C ARG A 324 -16.94 -13.16 -9.75
N ILE A 325 -16.15 -12.23 -9.22
CA ILE A 325 -16.53 -11.39 -8.10
C ILE A 325 -16.56 -9.93 -8.55
N THR A 326 -17.74 -9.30 -8.46
CA THR A 326 -17.89 -7.84 -8.49
C THR A 326 -17.74 -7.33 -7.07
N ALA A 327 -16.82 -6.41 -6.85
CA ALA A 327 -16.56 -5.81 -5.54
C ALA A 327 -17.23 -4.45 -5.42
N LEU A 328 -18.18 -4.33 -4.49
CA LEU A 328 -18.89 -3.08 -4.20
C LEU A 328 -18.44 -2.52 -2.86
N ASP A 329 -18.10 -1.24 -2.84
CA ASP A 329 -17.84 -0.50 -1.60
C ASP A 329 -18.25 0.97 -1.76
N ILE A 330 -18.62 1.62 -0.66
CA ILE A 330 -18.90 3.05 -0.63
C ILE A 330 -17.60 3.88 -0.65
N SER A 331 -16.49 3.27 -0.20
CA SER A 331 -15.17 3.90 -0.09
C SER A 331 -14.30 3.64 -1.31
N SER A 332 -13.85 4.70 -1.95
CA SER A 332 -12.85 4.63 -3.03
C SER A 332 -11.49 4.13 -2.53
N ALA A 333 -11.13 4.46 -1.29
CA ALA A 333 -9.93 3.96 -0.64
C ALA A 333 -10.04 2.46 -0.35
N GLY A 334 -11.22 1.96 0.06
CA GLY A 334 -11.52 0.53 0.21
C GLY A 334 -11.33 -0.23 -1.11
N LEU A 335 -11.90 0.28 -2.20
CA LEU A 335 -11.74 -0.31 -3.54
C LEU A 335 -10.28 -0.29 -4.02
N THR A 336 -9.50 0.73 -3.64
CA THR A 336 -8.06 0.77 -3.92
C THR A 336 -7.32 -0.35 -3.20
N GLU A 337 -7.66 -0.62 -1.93
CA GLU A 337 -7.12 -1.76 -1.17
C GLU A 337 -7.58 -3.10 -1.76
N TYR A 338 -8.84 -3.20 -2.21
CA TYR A 338 -9.35 -4.39 -2.90
C TYR A 338 -8.53 -4.70 -4.16
N ARG A 339 -8.31 -3.71 -5.04
CA ARG A 339 -7.47 -3.84 -6.24
C ARG A 339 -6.05 -4.31 -5.91
N ARG A 340 -5.49 -3.86 -4.79
CA ARG A 340 -4.16 -4.26 -4.32
C ARG A 340 -4.08 -5.76 -3.98
N ASN A 341 -5.15 -6.32 -3.43
CA ASN A 341 -5.23 -7.74 -3.09
C ASN A 341 -5.68 -8.62 -4.26
N HIS A 342 -6.33 -8.04 -5.29
CA HIS A 342 -6.89 -8.72 -6.47
C HIS A 342 -6.34 -8.09 -7.76
N PRO A 343 -5.03 -8.19 -8.05
CA PRO A 343 -4.47 -7.67 -9.28
C PRO A 343 -5.12 -8.36 -10.48
N GLY A 344 -5.72 -7.55 -11.37
CA GLY A 344 -6.43 -8.04 -12.57
C GLY A 344 -7.94 -8.23 -12.38
N ASN A 345 -8.52 -7.94 -11.22
CA ASN A 345 -9.96 -7.79 -11.08
C ASN A 345 -10.36 -6.33 -11.30
N ASP A 346 -11.00 -6.04 -12.43
CA ASP A 346 -11.50 -4.72 -12.82
C ASP A 346 -13.01 -4.54 -12.54
N ASP A 347 -13.71 -5.59 -12.05
CA ASP A 347 -15.13 -5.55 -11.68
C ASP A 347 -15.31 -4.84 -10.31
N LEU A 348 -14.94 -3.56 -10.25
CA LEU A 348 -15.04 -2.71 -9.05
C LEU A 348 -16.16 -1.69 -9.23
N VAL A 349 -17.01 -1.58 -8.23
CA VAL A 349 -18.19 -0.70 -8.22
C VAL A 349 -18.16 0.20 -6.99
N LEU A 350 -18.08 1.50 -7.19
CA LEU A 350 -18.28 2.49 -6.12
C LEU A 350 -19.78 2.73 -5.96
N GLY A 351 -20.33 2.38 -4.82
CA GLY A 351 -21.76 2.54 -4.57
C GLY A 351 -22.20 2.09 -3.19
N SER A 352 -23.43 2.45 -2.86
CA SER A 352 -24.09 2.07 -1.61
C SER A 352 -24.77 0.70 -1.73
N ILE A 353 -24.79 -0.06 -0.65
CA ILE A 353 -25.59 -1.30 -0.57
C ILE A 353 -27.10 -1.06 -0.48
N PHE A 354 -27.52 0.20 -0.26
CA PHE A 354 -28.93 0.61 -0.32
C PHE A 354 -29.42 0.86 -1.74
N GLU A 355 -28.51 1.15 -2.68
CA GLU A 355 -28.79 1.40 -4.09
C GLU A 355 -27.61 0.93 -4.91
N ILE A 356 -27.58 -0.38 -5.22
CA ILE A 356 -26.51 -1.02 -5.95
C ILE A 356 -26.61 -0.62 -7.42
N PRO A 357 -25.61 0.05 -8.03
CA PRO A 357 -25.68 0.56 -9.38
C PRO A 357 -25.53 -0.58 -10.44
N THR A 358 -26.44 -1.53 -10.38
CA THR A 358 -26.46 -2.74 -11.22
C THR A 358 -27.88 -3.08 -11.58
N ALA A 359 -28.08 -3.67 -12.76
CA ALA A 359 -29.38 -4.15 -13.21
C ALA A 359 -29.96 -5.23 -12.30
N ASP A 360 -31.28 -5.37 -12.31
CA ASP A 360 -31.98 -6.43 -11.59
C ASP A 360 -31.50 -7.81 -12.04
N ARG A 361 -31.54 -8.77 -11.12
CA ARG A 361 -31.25 -10.18 -11.40
C ARG A 361 -29.91 -10.43 -12.09
N THR A 362 -28.85 -9.71 -11.63
CA THR A 362 -27.50 -9.79 -12.22
C THR A 362 -26.67 -10.91 -11.59
N TYR A 363 -26.76 -11.09 -10.27
CA TYR A 363 -25.85 -11.96 -9.51
C TYR A 363 -26.46 -13.31 -9.17
N ASP A 364 -25.63 -14.35 -9.20
CA ASP A 364 -25.97 -15.70 -8.69
C ASP A 364 -25.94 -15.72 -7.16
N GLY A 365 -25.12 -14.86 -6.56
CA GLY A 365 -25.01 -14.74 -5.12
C GLY A 365 -24.46 -13.41 -4.64
N ILE A 366 -24.73 -13.12 -3.36
CA ILE A 366 -24.16 -11.98 -2.63
C ILE A 366 -23.51 -12.51 -1.37
N PHE A 367 -22.37 -11.98 -1.01
CA PHE A 367 -21.80 -12.20 0.30
C PHE A 367 -21.25 -10.88 0.89
N ASN A 368 -21.27 -10.80 2.22
CA ASN A 368 -20.62 -9.73 2.95
C ASN A 368 -19.99 -10.24 4.26
N LEU A 369 -19.03 -9.48 4.76
CA LEU A 369 -18.35 -9.76 6.02
C LEU A 369 -17.99 -8.45 6.69
N GLY A 370 -18.46 -8.25 7.91
CA GLY A 370 -18.14 -7.04 8.65
C GLY A 370 -18.85 -5.79 8.10
N VAL A 371 -20.11 -5.91 7.71
CA VAL A 371 -20.87 -4.82 7.06
C VAL A 371 -22.22 -4.59 7.73
N MET A 372 -23.01 -5.65 7.96
CA MET A 372 -24.39 -5.52 8.42
C MET A 372 -24.51 -4.93 9.83
N GLU A 373 -23.51 -5.14 10.66
CA GLU A 373 -23.44 -4.63 12.03
C GLU A 373 -23.36 -3.08 12.13
N HIS A 374 -22.97 -2.42 11.05
CA HIS A 374 -22.85 -0.97 11.02
C HIS A 374 -24.18 -0.25 10.75
N PHE A 375 -25.24 -0.98 10.45
CA PHE A 375 -26.57 -0.42 10.17
C PHE A 375 -27.54 -0.61 11.32
N HIS A 376 -28.42 0.37 11.47
CA HIS A 376 -29.52 0.31 12.45
C HIS A 376 -30.63 -0.64 11.97
N LEU A 377 -31.38 -1.21 12.91
CA LEU A 377 -32.47 -2.16 12.63
C LEU A 377 -33.45 -1.70 11.54
N PRO A 378 -33.91 -0.43 11.49
CA PRO A 378 -34.82 0.03 10.43
C PRO A 378 -34.22 0.04 9.02
N GLN A 379 -32.90 0.01 8.88
CA GLN A 379 -32.19 0.05 7.60
C GLN A 379 -32.06 -1.34 6.96
N LEU A 380 -32.05 -2.40 7.76
CA LEU A 380 -31.85 -3.77 7.29
C LEU A 380 -32.86 -4.24 6.23
N PRO A 381 -34.20 -3.97 6.36
CA PRO A 381 -35.15 -4.33 5.32
C PRO A 381 -34.85 -3.68 3.96
N LEU A 382 -34.33 -2.46 3.94
CA LEU A 382 -33.96 -1.77 2.69
C LEU A 382 -32.80 -2.47 2.01
N ILE A 383 -31.77 -2.83 2.78
CA ILE A 383 -30.60 -3.57 2.26
C ILE A 383 -31.02 -4.94 1.71
N PHE A 384 -31.85 -5.70 2.44
CA PHE A 384 -32.27 -7.01 1.98
C PHE A 384 -33.18 -6.94 0.74
N ARG A 385 -34.03 -5.92 0.61
CA ARG A 385 -34.81 -5.68 -0.61
C ARG A 385 -33.89 -5.39 -1.80
N GLU A 386 -32.86 -4.58 -1.61
CA GLU A 386 -31.89 -4.29 -2.65
C GLU A 386 -31.10 -5.52 -3.06
N PHE A 387 -30.69 -6.35 -2.08
CA PHE A 387 -30.07 -7.64 -2.36
C PHE A 387 -31.02 -8.56 -3.15
N ASN A 388 -32.31 -8.56 -2.77
CA ASN A 388 -33.31 -9.33 -3.51
C ASN A 388 -33.43 -8.84 -4.97
N ARG A 389 -33.47 -7.53 -5.22
CA ARG A 389 -33.57 -6.94 -6.54
C ARG A 389 -32.43 -7.41 -7.46
N VAL A 390 -31.18 -7.33 -7.02
CA VAL A 390 -30.01 -7.63 -7.86
C VAL A 390 -29.70 -9.11 -8.00
N LEU A 391 -30.29 -9.97 -7.16
CA LEU A 391 -30.15 -11.42 -7.25
C LEU A 391 -31.07 -12.03 -8.28
N LYS A 392 -30.53 -13.00 -9.02
CA LYS A 392 -31.32 -13.90 -9.90
C LYS A 392 -32.35 -14.70 -9.06
N PRO A 393 -33.45 -15.18 -9.64
CA PRO A 393 -34.31 -16.15 -8.98
C PRO A 393 -33.50 -17.37 -8.49
N GLY A 394 -33.73 -17.79 -7.25
CA GLY A 394 -32.94 -18.86 -6.62
C GLY A 394 -31.52 -18.48 -6.23
N GLY A 395 -31.11 -17.22 -6.45
CA GLY A 395 -29.84 -16.70 -5.97
C GLY A 395 -29.75 -16.71 -4.45
N ARG A 396 -28.53 -16.73 -3.91
CA ARG A 396 -28.30 -16.90 -2.46
C ARG A 396 -27.49 -15.76 -1.88
N ILE A 397 -27.73 -15.46 -0.61
CA ILE A 397 -26.90 -14.58 0.21
C ILE A 397 -26.12 -15.38 1.24
N VAL A 398 -24.88 -14.97 1.50
CA VAL A 398 -24.02 -15.52 2.58
C VAL A 398 -23.52 -14.35 3.41
N LEU A 399 -24.03 -14.23 4.64
CA LEU A 399 -23.74 -13.12 5.53
C LEU A 399 -22.88 -13.60 6.69
N TYR A 400 -21.78 -12.90 6.94
CA TYR A 400 -20.92 -13.09 8.12
C TYR A 400 -21.18 -11.94 9.07
N TRP A 401 -21.97 -12.18 10.10
CA TRP A 401 -22.47 -11.15 10.99
C TRP A 401 -22.05 -11.41 12.43
N PRO A 402 -21.47 -10.45 13.16
CA PRO A 402 -21.06 -10.65 14.56
C PRO A 402 -22.25 -11.05 15.44
N PRO A 403 -22.09 -12.02 16.35
CA PRO A 403 -23.11 -12.34 17.36
C PRO A 403 -23.15 -11.27 18.44
N ALA A 404 -24.25 -11.19 19.19
CA ALA A 404 -24.35 -10.31 20.35
C ALA A 404 -23.32 -10.65 21.45
N TRP A 405 -22.88 -11.91 21.49
CA TRP A 405 -21.79 -12.40 22.35
C TRP A 405 -20.95 -13.42 21.59
N GLY A 406 -19.63 -13.36 21.77
CA GLY A 406 -18.71 -14.27 21.09
C GLY A 406 -17.28 -14.01 21.52
N VAL A 407 -16.36 -14.91 21.14
CA VAL A 407 -14.94 -14.84 21.55
C VAL A 407 -14.31 -13.52 21.09
N THR A 408 -14.50 -13.16 19.83
CA THR A 408 -13.89 -11.94 19.27
C THR A 408 -14.50 -10.68 19.87
N VAL A 409 -15.80 -10.64 20.07
CA VAL A 409 -16.50 -9.53 20.70
C VAL A 409 -15.96 -9.30 22.11
N ASN A 410 -15.88 -10.35 22.92
CA ASN A 410 -15.36 -10.26 24.29
C ASN A 410 -13.89 -9.85 24.34
N VAL A 411 -13.06 -10.34 23.41
CA VAL A 411 -11.64 -9.95 23.32
C VAL A 411 -11.48 -8.49 22.90
N LEU A 412 -12.24 -8.02 21.92
CA LEU A 412 -12.18 -6.62 21.45
C LEU A 412 -12.73 -5.64 22.49
N ASP A 413 -13.87 -5.97 23.12
CA ASP A 413 -14.45 -5.15 24.19
C ASP A 413 -13.51 -5.09 25.41
N SER A 414 -12.85 -6.21 25.78
CA SER A 414 -11.83 -6.24 26.82
C SER A 414 -10.60 -5.41 26.47
N ALA A 415 -10.13 -5.50 25.22
CA ALA A 415 -8.99 -4.73 24.74
C ALA A 415 -9.32 -3.23 24.71
N HIS A 416 -10.51 -2.82 24.26
CA HIS A 416 -11.00 -1.45 24.32
C HIS A 416 -11.06 -0.93 25.78
N PHE A 417 -11.61 -1.74 26.69
CA PHE A 417 -11.68 -1.38 28.10
C PHE A 417 -10.29 -1.13 28.71
N VAL A 418 -9.35 -2.04 28.46
CA VAL A 418 -7.97 -1.91 28.97
C VAL A 418 -7.26 -0.70 28.34
N LEU A 419 -7.31 -0.54 27.03
CA LEU A 419 -6.62 0.55 26.32
C LEU A 419 -7.18 1.93 26.70
N ASN A 420 -8.50 2.07 26.77
CA ASN A 420 -9.13 3.38 26.95
C ASN A 420 -9.38 3.71 28.41
N ARG A 421 -9.86 2.75 29.23
CA ARG A 421 -10.22 2.99 30.62
C ARG A 421 -9.07 2.83 31.59
N VAL A 422 -8.15 1.86 31.33
CA VAL A 422 -7.01 1.59 32.23
C VAL A 422 -5.77 2.36 31.82
N LEU A 423 -5.47 2.41 30.49
CA LEU A 423 -4.26 3.05 29.98
C LEU A 423 -4.49 4.49 29.49
N GLY A 424 -5.74 5.01 29.54
CA GLY A 424 -6.08 6.38 29.15
C GLY A 424 -5.82 6.72 27.68
N ARG A 425 -5.73 5.69 26.80
CA ARG A 425 -5.49 5.88 25.38
C ARG A 425 -6.84 5.95 24.68
N ASN A 426 -7.13 7.05 24.00
CA ASN A 426 -8.36 7.19 23.19
C ASN A 426 -8.19 6.45 21.85
N VAL A 427 -8.26 5.11 21.87
CA VAL A 427 -8.06 4.25 20.69
C VAL A 427 -9.39 3.66 20.26
N LYS A 428 -9.78 3.90 19.00
CA LYS A 428 -10.93 3.24 18.36
C LYS A 428 -10.37 2.11 17.46
N LEU A 429 -10.62 0.85 17.85
CA LEU A 429 -10.07 -0.33 17.15
C LEU A 429 -10.91 -0.71 15.92
N HIS A 430 -12.22 -0.44 15.94
CA HIS A 430 -13.15 -0.70 14.82
C HIS A 430 -14.23 0.39 14.79
N PRO A 431 -14.94 0.57 13.66
CA PRO A 431 -16.12 1.42 13.55
C PRO A 431 -17.24 0.98 14.49
N ASP A 432 -18.20 1.85 14.75
CA ASP A 432 -19.34 1.56 15.65
C ASP A 432 -20.21 0.44 15.07
N GLU A 433 -20.62 -0.49 15.93
CA GLU A 433 -21.53 -1.58 15.62
C GLU A 433 -22.88 -1.29 16.25
N HIS A 434 -23.92 -1.18 15.42
CA HIS A 434 -25.28 -0.85 15.84
C HIS A 434 -26.19 -2.09 15.96
N THR A 435 -25.89 -3.15 15.18
CA THR A 435 -26.70 -4.38 15.15
C THR A 435 -25.83 -5.61 15.29
N ARG A 436 -26.14 -6.43 16.26
CA ARG A 436 -25.54 -7.75 16.46
C ARG A 436 -26.65 -8.80 16.48
N ILE A 437 -26.39 -9.99 15.98
CA ILE A 437 -27.38 -11.07 15.96
C ILE A 437 -27.61 -11.60 17.38
N THR A 438 -28.85 -11.51 17.85
CA THR A 438 -29.28 -12.01 19.16
C THR A 438 -30.06 -13.31 19.05
N SER A 439 -30.79 -13.54 17.93
CA SER A 439 -31.71 -14.66 17.79
C SER A 439 -31.83 -15.13 16.33
N ARG A 440 -31.81 -16.45 16.14
CA ARG A 440 -32.08 -17.07 14.85
C ARG A 440 -33.50 -16.73 14.33
N VAL A 441 -34.48 -16.70 15.21
CA VAL A 441 -35.88 -16.44 14.85
C VAL A 441 -36.05 -15.02 14.33
N GLN A 442 -35.41 -14.05 14.99
CA GLN A 442 -35.46 -12.65 14.56
C GLN A 442 -34.81 -12.48 13.18
N THR A 443 -33.63 -13.08 12.97
CA THR A 443 -32.94 -13.02 11.68
C THR A 443 -33.77 -13.68 10.56
N GLN A 444 -34.43 -14.78 10.86
CA GLN A 444 -35.31 -15.45 9.91
C GLN A 444 -36.50 -14.55 9.50
N GLY A 445 -37.10 -13.83 10.45
CA GLY A 445 -38.18 -12.90 10.15
C GLY A 445 -37.77 -11.79 9.19
N TRP A 446 -36.62 -11.12 9.43
CA TRP A 446 -36.10 -10.09 8.52
C TRP A 446 -35.87 -10.58 7.11
N LEU A 447 -35.37 -11.84 6.96
CA LEU A 447 -35.12 -12.45 5.67
C LEU A 447 -36.39 -12.85 4.94
N GLU A 448 -37.38 -13.41 5.66
CA GLU A 448 -38.68 -13.81 5.09
C GLU A 448 -39.46 -12.60 4.58
N ASP A 449 -39.45 -11.50 5.31
CA ASP A 449 -40.07 -10.22 4.89
C ASP A 449 -39.46 -9.71 3.59
N ALA A 450 -38.17 -9.93 3.38
CA ALA A 450 -37.43 -9.54 2.17
C ALA A 450 -37.42 -10.62 1.07
N GLY A 451 -38.24 -11.68 1.17
CA GLY A 451 -38.40 -12.69 0.13
C GLY A 451 -37.32 -13.77 0.10
N PHE A 452 -36.59 -13.95 1.21
CA PHE A 452 -35.58 -14.98 1.37
C PHE A 452 -36.03 -16.09 2.29
N LYS A 453 -35.60 -17.33 2.04
CA LYS A 453 -35.71 -18.47 2.93
C LYS A 453 -34.34 -18.79 3.52
N MET A 454 -34.21 -18.73 4.83
CA MET A 454 -32.96 -19.12 5.51
C MET A 454 -32.75 -20.62 5.38
N THR A 455 -31.66 -21.06 4.75
CA THR A 455 -31.31 -22.46 4.53
C THR A 455 -30.26 -22.94 5.52
N LYS A 456 -29.42 -22.03 6.05
CA LYS A 456 -28.40 -22.36 7.04
C LYS A 456 -28.19 -21.25 8.02
N PHE A 457 -27.98 -21.60 9.27
CA PHE A 457 -27.56 -20.72 10.34
C PHE A 457 -26.45 -21.44 11.11
N TYR A 458 -25.22 -20.94 11.02
CA TYR A 458 -24.05 -21.60 11.59
C TYR A 458 -23.33 -20.68 12.57
N PHE A 459 -22.97 -21.23 13.72
CA PHE A 459 -22.08 -20.60 14.70
C PHE A 459 -21.21 -21.72 15.30
N GLY A 460 -19.87 -21.64 15.09
CA GLY A 460 -19.06 -22.80 15.46
C GLY A 460 -17.56 -22.63 15.21
N LEU A 461 -16.83 -23.75 15.22
CA LEU A 461 -15.35 -23.78 15.23
C LEU A 461 -14.68 -23.32 13.93
N ARG A 462 -15.38 -23.25 12.80
CA ARG A 462 -14.73 -22.93 11.50
C ARG A 462 -14.18 -21.53 11.43
N ASP A 463 -14.78 -20.61 12.16
CA ASP A 463 -14.31 -19.23 12.33
C ASP A 463 -14.06 -18.89 13.80
N LEU A 464 -13.89 -19.90 14.64
CA LEU A 464 -13.68 -19.81 16.08
C LEU A 464 -14.78 -19.01 16.81
N PHE A 465 -16.04 -19.24 16.42
CA PHE A 465 -17.21 -18.57 17.00
C PHE A 465 -17.18 -17.04 16.89
N THR A 466 -16.63 -16.54 15.78
CA THR A 466 -16.50 -15.10 15.55
C THR A 466 -17.75 -14.50 14.92
N HIS A 467 -18.36 -15.23 13.98
CA HIS A 467 -19.55 -14.77 13.25
C HIS A 467 -20.66 -15.81 13.30
N GLN A 468 -21.87 -15.31 13.24
CA GLN A 468 -23.00 -16.12 12.82
C GLN A 468 -23.05 -16.08 11.28
N ILE A 469 -22.91 -17.25 10.65
CA ILE A 469 -22.89 -17.37 9.20
C ILE A 469 -24.28 -17.79 8.75
N ILE A 470 -24.92 -16.91 7.98
CA ILE A 470 -26.30 -17.05 7.54
C ILE A 470 -26.29 -17.27 6.03
N ILE A 471 -26.96 -18.35 5.59
CA ILE A 471 -27.19 -18.60 4.16
C ILE A 471 -28.69 -18.59 3.93
N ALA A 472 -29.14 -17.77 3.00
CA ALA A 472 -30.54 -17.68 2.61
C ALA A 472 -30.69 -17.65 1.09
N GLU A 473 -31.78 -18.23 0.59
CA GLU A 473 -32.11 -18.34 -0.82
C GLU A 473 -33.28 -17.43 -1.16
N LYS A 474 -33.20 -16.70 -2.24
CA LYS A 474 -34.28 -15.89 -2.78
C LYS A 474 -35.38 -16.80 -3.31
N ILE A 475 -36.57 -16.75 -2.69
CA ILE A 475 -37.72 -17.55 -3.04
C ILE A 475 -38.82 -16.79 -3.76
N ARG A 476 -38.83 -15.46 -3.66
CA ARG A 476 -39.78 -14.58 -4.38
C ARG A 476 -39.14 -13.21 -4.60
N ASP A 477 -39.59 -12.52 -5.65
CA ASP A 477 -39.31 -11.10 -5.82
C ASP A 477 -40.15 -10.29 -4.81
N VAL A 478 -39.58 -9.21 -4.29
CA VAL A 478 -40.28 -8.25 -3.46
C VAL A 478 -40.34 -6.93 -4.24
N GLU A 479 -41.57 -6.45 -4.48
CA GLU A 479 -41.77 -5.16 -5.16
C GLU A 479 -41.17 -4.02 -4.30
N ASN A 480 -40.49 -3.11 -4.96
CA ASN A 480 -40.01 -1.88 -4.34
C ASN A 480 -41.23 -0.96 -4.11
N ASP A 481 -41.85 -1.08 -2.96
CA ASP A 481 -42.87 -0.10 -2.54
C ASP A 481 -42.19 1.24 -2.25
N VAL A 482 -42.38 2.19 -3.15
CA VAL A 482 -41.80 3.54 -3.14
C VAL A 482 -42.39 4.41 -2.01
N SER A 483 -43.29 3.88 -1.18
CA SER A 483 -44.02 4.62 -0.16
C SER A 483 -43.28 4.82 1.18
N LEU A 484 -42.11 4.29 1.38
CA LEU A 484 -41.27 4.59 2.55
C LEU A 484 -40.45 5.86 2.29
N PRO A 485 -40.43 6.83 3.24
CA PRO A 485 -39.73 8.10 3.02
C PRO A 485 -38.24 7.86 2.76
N ARG A 486 -37.71 8.40 1.64
CA ARG A 486 -36.30 8.40 1.27
C ARG A 486 -35.42 9.30 2.16
N GLU A 487 -36.04 9.93 3.16
CA GLU A 487 -35.36 10.79 4.13
C GLU A 487 -35.12 10.04 5.45
N ILE A 488 -34.02 9.24 5.48
CA ILE A 488 -33.30 9.05 6.73
C ILE A 488 -31.95 9.76 6.54
N GLY A 489 -32.07 11.07 6.36
CA GLY A 489 -30.97 12.00 6.59
C GLY A 489 -30.69 12.05 8.08
N ALA A 490 -29.39 12.09 8.40
CA ALA A 490 -28.79 12.50 9.67
C ALA A 490 -29.71 12.45 10.90
N VAL A 491 -29.65 11.37 11.65
CA VAL A 491 -30.11 11.40 13.04
C VAL A 491 -29.08 12.18 13.83
N ASP A 492 -29.48 13.35 14.32
CA ASP A 492 -28.71 14.18 15.22
C ASP A 492 -28.13 13.34 16.35
N LEU A 493 -26.82 13.38 16.47
CA LEU A 493 -26.07 12.82 17.59
C LEU A 493 -26.14 13.83 18.74
N GLU A 494 -27.04 13.67 19.69
CA GLU A 494 -26.86 14.14 21.06
C GLU A 494 -26.06 13.13 21.90
#